data_16c5bf3323575c882a9fe9fedb9595eb
#
_entry.id   16c5bf3323575c882a9fe9fedb9595eb
#
_cell.length_a   1.000
_cell.length_b   1.000
_cell.length_c   1.000
_cell.angle_alpha   90.00
_cell.angle_beta   90.00
_cell.angle_gamma   90.00
#
_symmetry.space_group_name_H-M   'P 1'
#
loop_
_entity.id
_entity.type
_entity.pdbx_description
1 polymer ?
#
loop_
_entity_poly.entity_id
_entity_poly.type
_entity_poly.pdbx_seq_one_letter_code
_entity_poly.pdbx_strand_id
1 'polypeptide(L)'
;LTRFGKLSFAEAIGLIETRLREAASTLRLMRLVRHDLPDKVRAKWPPVVHDWLAYDGALAKDRQWVAVNRPRVPAPDEIDRLNQAMGWLWAVKNGDRLVVMARAIGVSWRQLEDRDGRSVRTLQHVHSGALEAILVSLAEEGG
;
A
#
# COMPACT_ATOMS: atom_id res chain seq x y z
N LEU A 1 -7.21 -12.77 -17.20
CA LEU A 1 -6.27 -12.60 -16.11
C LEU A 1 -5.89 -13.93 -15.49
N THR A 2 -4.69 -14.35 -15.74
CA THR A 2 -4.23 -15.65 -15.26
C THR A 2 -3.93 -15.66 -13.77
N ARG A 3 -3.45 -14.58 -13.23
CA ARG A 3 -3.00 -14.51 -11.84
C ARG A 3 -4.14 -14.64 -10.82
N PHE A 4 -5.26 -13.98 -11.08
CA PHE A 4 -6.42 -13.99 -10.19
C PHE A 4 -7.59 -14.83 -10.73
N GLY A 5 -7.45 -15.38 -11.92
CA GLY A 5 -8.56 -16.01 -12.64
C GLY A 5 -9.19 -17.20 -11.95
N LYS A 6 -8.45 -17.91 -11.11
CA LYS A 6 -8.94 -19.07 -10.37
C LYS A 6 -9.29 -18.77 -8.91
N LEU A 7 -9.12 -17.52 -8.49
CA LEU A 7 -9.39 -17.13 -7.12
C LEU A 7 -10.82 -16.62 -6.96
N SER A 8 -11.40 -16.86 -5.80
CA SER A 8 -12.66 -16.22 -5.45
C SER A 8 -12.42 -14.72 -5.29
N PHE A 9 -13.51 -13.95 -5.27
CA PHE A 9 -13.44 -12.52 -5.04
C PHE A 9 -12.71 -12.21 -3.72
N ALA A 10 -13.09 -12.89 -2.63
CA ALA A 10 -12.50 -12.67 -1.32
C ALA A 10 -11.00 -13.03 -1.29
N GLU A 11 -10.62 -14.10 -1.97
CA GLU A 11 -9.21 -14.50 -2.08
C GLU A 11 -8.39 -13.47 -2.86
N ALA A 12 -8.94 -12.96 -3.95
CA ALA A 12 -8.27 -11.95 -4.77
C ALA A 12 -8.07 -10.65 -3.98
N ILE A 13 -9.09 -10.19 -3.26
CA ILE A 13 -9.00 -9.01 -2.41
C ILE A 13 -7.95 -9.21 -1.31
N GLY A 14 -7.95 -10.37 -0.67
CA GLY A 14 -6.95 -10.70 0.36
C GLY A 14 -5.54 -10.68 -0.18
N LEU A 15 -5.33 -11.16 -1.40
CA LEU A 15 -4.02 -11.14 -2.04
C LEU A 15 -3.58 -9.69 -2.32
N ILE A 16 -4.48 -8.85 -2.81
CA ILE A 16 -4.18 -7.42 -3.04
C ILE A 16 -3.78 -6.74 -1.73
N GLU A 17 -4.51 -6.98 -0.66
CA GLU A 17 -4.17 -6.43 0.66
C GLU A 17 -2.79 -6.89 1.13
N THR A 18 -2.49 -8.17 0.98
CA THR A 18 -1.20 -8.74 1.36
C THR A 18 -0.06 -8.10 0.58
N ARG A 19 -0.25 -7.90 -0.72
CA ARG A 19 0.75 -7.27 -1.58
C ARG A 19 0.96 -5.80 -1.22
N LEU A 20 -0.08 -5.09 -0.86
CA LEU A 20 0.03 -3.70 -0.41
C LEU A 20 0.77 -3.60 0.93
N ARG A 21 0.52 -4.52 1.85
CA ARG A 21 1.24 -4.57 3.13
C ARG A 21 2.72 -4.89 2.92
N GLU A 22 3.03 -5.81 2.03
CA GLU A 22 4.40 -6.11 1.66
C GLU A 22 5.09 -4.87 1.10
N ALA A 23 4.41 -4.14 0.21
CA ALA A 23 4.94 -2.91 -0.38
C ALA A 23 5.24 -1.87 0.70
N ALA A 24 4.34 -1.70 1.66
CA ALA A 24 4.56 -0.78 2.78
C ALA A 24 5.78 -1.18 3.61
N SER A 25 5.95 -2.48 3.87
CA SER A 25 7.12 -3.00 4.57
C SER A 25 8.41 -2.75 3.80
N THR A 26 8.38 -2.93 2.48
CA THR A 26 9.53 -2.67 1.63
C THR A 26 9.92 -1.18 1.65
N LEU A 27 8.93 -0.28 1.59
CA LEU A 27 9.18 1.16 1.70
C LEU A 27 9.82 1.53 3.05
N ARG A 28 9.33 0.95 4.14
CA ARG A 28 9.92 1.14 5.46
C ARG A 28 11.37 0.68 5.50
N LEU A 29 11.63 -0.48 4.95
CA LEU A 29 12.95 -1.06 4.90
C LEU A 29 13.91 -0.17 4.13
N MET A 30 13.48 0.32 2.96
CA MET A 30 14.27 1.23 2.13
C MET A 30 14.62 2.52 2.89
N ARG A 31 13.64 3.05 3.63
CA ARG A 31 13.87 4.24 4.46
C ARG A 31 14.91 3.99 5.54
N LEU A 32 14.82 2.86 6.23
CA LEU A 32 15.74 2.52 7.32
C LEU A 32 17.18 2.33 6.84
N VAL A 33 17.37 1.73 5.67
CA VAL A 33 18.69 1.52 5.11
C VAL A 33 19.12 2.61 4.14
N ARG A 34 18.30 3.67 3.99
CA ARG A 34 18.54 4.79 3.08
C ARG A 34 18.81 4.35 1.64
N HIS A 35 18.08 3.32 1.21
CA HIS A 35 18.16 2.81 -0.15
C HIS A 35 17.12 3.53 -1.02
N ASP A 36 17.58 4.32 -1.98
CA ASP A 36 16.68 5.04 -2.88
C ASP A 36 16.60 4.37 -4.24
N LEU A 37 15.42 4.51 -4.85
CA LEU A 37 15.22 4.13 -6.24
C LEU A 37 15.47 5.37 -7.12
N PRO A 38 15.84 5.15 -8.40
CA PRO A 38 15.99 6.27 -9.33
C PRO A 38 14.73 7.12 -9.40
N ASP A 39 14.88 8.42 -9.58
CA ASP A 39 13.77 9.35 -9.69
C ASP A 39 12.79 8.95 -10.79
N LYS A 40 13.30 8.42 -11.89
CA LYS A 40 12.50 7.93 -13.00
C LYS A 40 11.49 6.85 -12.57
N VAL A 41 11.88 5.98 -11.65
CA VAL A 41 11.02 4.93 -11.13
C VAL A 41 9.98 5.52 -10.19
N ARG A 42 10.43 6.35 -9.25
CA ARG A 42 9.54 6.98 -8.26
C ARG A 42 8.50 7.92 -8.90
N ALA A 43 8.87 8.54 -10.01
CA ALA A 43 7.97 9.44 -10.74
C ALA A 43 6.72 8.72 -11.28
N LYS A 44 6.75 7.40 -11.41
CA LYS A 44 5.60 6.60 -11.87
C LYS A 44 4.60 6.31 -10.76
N TRP A 45 4.96 6.59 -9.51
CA TRP A 45 4.09 6.35 -8.37
C TRP A 45 3.16 7.54 -8.13
N PRO A 46 1.93 7.30 -7.65
CA PRO A 46 1.06 8.41 -7.26
C PRO A 46 1.72 9.26 -6.17
N PRO A 47 1.48 10.58 -6.16
CA PRO A 47 2.07 11.47 -5.15
C PRO A 47 1.83 11.05 -3.71
N VAL A 48 0.70 10.42 -3.41
CA VAL A 48 0.35 9.96 -2.05
C VAL A 48 1.40 9.03 -1.44
N VAL A 49 2.14 8.30 -2.29
CA VAL A 49 3.17 7.39 -1.79
C VAL A 49 4.26 8.16 -1.04
N HIS A 50 4.48 9.41 -1.39
CA HIS A 50 5.46 10.25 -0.69
C HIS A 50 4.93 10.80 0.63
N ASP A 51 3.60 10.83 0.78
CA ASP A 51 2.94 11.38 1.97
C ASP A 51 2.74 10.35 3.08
N TRP A 52 2.87 9.06 2.78
CA TRP A 52 2.67 8.00 3.75
C TRP A 52 3.59 8.11 4.96
N LEU A 53 4.75 8.72 4.78
CA LEU A 53 5.72 8.92 5.85
C LEU A 53 5.16 9.73 7.02
N ALA A 54 4.21 10.62 6.76
CA ALA A 54 3.57 11.41 7.81
C ALA A 54 2.82 10.53 8.80
N TYR A 55 2.17 9.46 8.30
CA TYR A 55 1.50 8.49 9.16
C TYR A 55 2.50 7.57 9.84
N ASP A 56 3.46 7.05 9.09
CA ASP A 56 4.45 6.10 9.61
C ASP A 56 5.28 6.71 10.73
N GLY A 57 5.78 7.93 10.52
CA GLY A 57 6.55 8.64 11.53
C GLY A 57 5.74 9.02 12.76
N ALA A 58 4.46 9.36 12.58
CA ALA A 58 3.58 9.74 13.69
C ALA A 58 3.21 8.56 14.60
N LEU A 59 3.26 7.34 14.08
CA LEU A 59 2.91 6.15 14.85
C LEU A 59 4.02 5.66 15.75
N ALA A 60 5.24 6.13 15.57
CA ALA A 60 6.41 5.77 16.39
C ALA A 60 6.57 4.25 16.59
N LYS A 61 6.16 3.45 15.62
CA LYS A 61 6.21 1.98 15.69
C LYS A 61 7.50 1.40 15.12
N ASP A 62 8.42 2.24 14.71
CA ASP A 62 9.66 1.81 14.08
C ASP A 62 10.47 0.85 14.96
N ARG A 63 10.46 1.07 16.28
CA ARG A 63 11.19 0.21 17.21
C ARG A 63 10.70 -1.24 17.19
N GLN A 64 9.37 -1.42 17.23
CA GLN A 64 8.79 -2.76 17.18
C GLN A 64 9.02 -3.42 15.84
N TRP A 65 8.87 -2.65 14.78
CA TRP A 65 9.07 -3.16 13.43
C TRP A 65 10.52 -3.58 13.21
N VAL A 66 11.49 -2.75 13.63
CA VAL A 66 12.93 -3.05 13.54
C VAL A 66 13.31 -4.28 14.35
N ALA A 67 12.72 -4.45 15.54
CA ALA A 67 13.00 -5.62 16.37
C ALA A 67 12.59 -6.93 15.69
N VAL A 68 11.52 -6.90 14.90
CA VAL A 68 11.00 -8.09 14.19
C VAL A 68 11.65 -8.25 12.81
N ASN A 69 11.88 -7.13 12.13
CA ASN A 69 12.32 -7.09 10.74
C ASN A 69 13.72 -6.46 10.65
N ARG A 70 14.74 -7.23 10.78
CA ARG A 70 16.13 -6.72 10.73
C ARG A 70 16.33 -5.85 9.49
N PRO A 71 16.90 -4.62 9.65
CA PRO A 71 17.19 -3.76 8.51
C PRO A 71 18.13 -4.45 7.51
N ARG A 72 17.75 -4.41 6.26
CA ARG A 72 18.53 -4.99 5.15
C ARG A 72 18.13 -4.27 3.86
N VAL A 73 18.97 -4.38 2.84
CA VAL A 73 18.60 -3.87 1.53
C VAL A 73 17.54 -4.81 0.92
N PRO A 74 16.43 -4.28 0.42
CA PRO A 74 15.42 -5.11 -0.22
C PRO A 74 15.96 -5.87 -1.41
N ALA A 75 15.49 -7.10 -1.59
CA ALA A 75 15.84 -7.89 -2.76
C ALA A 75 15.20 -7.31 -4.03
N PRO A 76 15.80 -7.54 -5.22
CA PRO A 76 15.25 -7.00 -6.48
C PRO A 76 13.80 -7.39 -6.73
N ASP A 77 13.38 -8.61 -6.39
CA ASP A 77 11.99 -9.05 -6.56
C ASP A 77 11.04 -8.34 -5.60
N GLU A 78 11.50 -7.98 -4.41
CA GLU A 78 10.69 -7.18 -3.48
C GLU A 78 10.45 -5.78 -4.04
N ILE A 79 11.47 -5.20 -4.66
CA ILE A 79 11.36 -3.89 -5.31
C ILE A 79 10.42 -3.96 -6.52
N ASP A 80 10.49 -5.02 -7.30
CA ASP A 80 9.58 -5.22 -8.43
C ASP A 80 8.13 -5.29 -7.97
N ARG A 81 7.87 -6.04 -6.89
CA ARG A 81 6.52 -6.12 -6.32
C ARG A 81 6.06 -4.79 -5.72
N LEU A 82 6.98 -4.03 -5.13
CA LEU A 82 6.69 -2.68 -4.65
C LEU A 82 6.23 -1.78 -5.80
N ASN A 83 7.00 -1.75 -6.88
CA ASN A 83 6.67 -0.94 -8.05
C ASN A 83 5.30 -1.32 -8.63
N GLN A 84 5.02 -2.61 -8.70
CA GLN A 84 3.73 -3.10 -9.18
C GLN A 84 2.59 -2.63 -8.28
N ALA A 85 2.73 -2.79 -6.97
CA ALA A 85 1.69 -2.39 -6.02
C ALA A 85 1.46 -0.88 -6.02
N MET A 86 2.51 -0.09 -6.14
CA MET A 86 2.36 1.37 -6.20
C MET A 86 1.63 1.79 -7.48
N GLY A 87 1.84 1.09 -8.58
CA GLY A 87 1.11 1.32 -9.82
C GLY A 87 -0.39 1.02 -9.69
N TRP A 88 -0.78 0.08 -8.84
CA TRP A 88 -2.19 -0.24 -8.61
C TRP A 88 -2.98 0.93 -8.02
N LEU A 89 -2.32 1.81 -7.29
CA LEU A 89 -2.97 2.96 -6.66
C LEU A 89 -3.54 3.95 -7.68
N TRP A 90 -3.06 3.92 -8.92
CA TRP A 90 -3.63 4.76 -9.98
C TRP A 90 -5.09 4.39 -10.29
N ALA A 91 -5.51 3.16 -9.99
CA ALA A 91 -6.90 2.73 -10.16
C ALA A 91 -7.82 3.29 -9.07
N VAL A 92 -7.26 3.83 -8.00
CA VAL A 92 -8.00 4.35 -6.85
C VAL A 92 -8.17 5.86 -7.02
N LYS A 93 -9.33 6.38 -6.62
CA LYS A 93 -9.59 7.83 -6.64
C LYS A 93 -8.53 8.56 -5.83
N ASN A 94 -8.09 9.71 -6.32
CA ASN A 94 -7.03 10.49 -5.71
C ASN A 94 -7.23 10.73 -4.21
N GLY A 95 -8.44 11.10 -3.80
CA GLY A 95 -8.74 11.38 -2.38
C GLY A 95 -8.78 10.13 -1.48
N ASP A 96 -8.78 8.94 -2.06
CA ASP A 96 -8.92 7.69 -1.32
C ASP A 96 -7.60 6.90 -1.24
N ARG A 97 -6.60 7.30 -2.00
CA ARG A 97 -5.30 6.60 -2.04
C ARG A 97 -4.60 6.59 -0.69
N LEU A 98 -4.70 7.68 0.06
CA LEU A 98 -4.07 7.76 1.38
C LEU A 98 -4.70 6.79 2.37
N VAL A 99 -6.01 6.54 2.27
CA VAL A 99 -6.70 5.54 3.10
C VAL A 99 -6.10 4.16 2.86
N VAL A 100 -5.90 3.80 1.58
CA VAL A 100 -5.31 2.51 1.21
C VAL A 100 -3.89 2.39 1.77
N MET A 101 -3.06 3.41 1.58
CA MET A 101 -1.67 3.41 2.08
C MET A 101 -1.63 3.36 3.60
N ALA A 102 -2.44 4.16 4.27
CA ALA A 102 -2.47 4.19 5.72
C ALA A 102 -2.85 2.82 6.30
N ARG A 103 -3.84 2.16 5.71
CA ARG A 103 -4.21 0.80 6.16
C ARG A 103 -3.11 -0.21 5.88
N ALA A 104 -2.41 -0.07 4.77
CA ALA A 104 -1.30 -0.97 4.43
C ALA A 104 -0.17 -0.88 5.45
N ILE A 105 0.11 0.30 5.98
CA ILE A 105 1.15 0.49 7.00
C ILE A 105 0.66 0.20 8.43
N GLY A 106 -0.61 -0.12 8.59
CA GLY A 106 -1.15 -0.54 9.89
C GLY A 106 -1.80 0.55 10.73
N VAL A 107 -2.14 1.69 10.14
CA VAL A 107 -2.88 2.75 10.85
C VAL A 107 -4.27 2.23 11.22
N SER A 108 -4.68 2.39 12.47
CA SER A 108 -6.00 1.96 12.91
C SER A 108 -7.09 2.82 12.29
N TRP A 109 -8.30 2.28 12.20
CA TRP A 109 -9.46 3.03 11.70
C TRP A 109 -9.70 4.30 12.52
N ARG A 110 -9.50 4.23 13.82
CA ARG A 110 -9.70 5.38 14.70
C ARG A 110 -8.70 6.50 14.43
N GLN A 111 -7.43 6.14 14.23
CA GLN A 111 -6.41 7.11 13.87
C GLN A 111 -6.67 7.74 12.51
N LEU A 112 -7.16 6.95 11.56
CA LEU A 112 -7.56 7.44 10.25
C LEU A 112 -8.72 8.43 10.36
N GLU A 113 -9.74 8.10 11.15
CA GLU A 113 -10.88 8.99 11.37
C GLU A 113 -10.42 10.33 11.93
N ASP A 114 -9.54 10.31 12.92
CA ASP A 114 -9.02 11.52 13.55
C ASP A 114 -8.29 12.43 12.57
N ARG A 115 -7.55 11.85 11.65
CA ARG A 115 -6.77 12.63 10.68
C ARG A 115 -7.54 13.02 9.43
N ASP A 116 -8.37 12.12 8.94
CA ASP A 116 -9.09 12.30 7.68
C ASP A 116 -10.38 13.10 7.85
N GLY A 117 -11.04 12.94 8.99
CA GLY A 117 -12.32 13.61 9.28
C GLY A 117 -13.56 12.83 8.89
N ARG A 118 -13.43 11.82 8.03
CA ARG A 118 -14.57 10.94 7.69
C ARG A 118 -14.73 9.88 8.77
N SER A 119 -15.98 9.39 8.97
CA SER A 119 -16.25 8.36 9.98
C SER A 119 -15.56 7.03 9.63
N VAL A 120 -15.31 6.23 10.66
CA VAL A 120 -14.75 4.87 10.48
C VAL A 120 -15.56 4.07 9.47
N ARG A 121 -16.89 4.11 9.58
CA ARG A 121 -17.76 3.38 8.65
C ARG A 121 -17.55 3.82 7.21
N THR A 122 -17.47 5.12 6.98
CA THR A 122 -17.21 5.67 5.64
C THR A 122 -15.84 5.24 5.14
N LEU A 123 -14.81 5.32 5.98
CA LEU A 123 -13.45 4.94 5.62
C LEU A 123 -13.34 3.45 5.28
N GLN A 124 -14.04 2.59 6.02
CA GLN A 124 -14.09 1.15 5.72
C GLN A 124 -14.72 0.90 4.36
N HIS A 125 -15.78 1.63 4.05
CA HIS A 125 -16.47 1.52 2.76
C HIS A 125 -15.57 2.02 1.62
N VAL A 126 -14.89 3.13 1.83
CA VAL A 126 -13.91 3.69 0.87
C VAL A 126 -12.80 2.68 0.60
N HIS A 127 -12.25 2.08 1.64
CA HIS A 127 -11.18 1.10 1.53
C HIS A 127 -11.62 -0.12 0.71
N SER A 128 -12.78 -0.68 1.03
CA SER A 128 -13.33 -1.82 0.29
C SER A 128 -13.52 -1.48 -1.19
N GLY A 129 -14.10 -0.32 -1.48
CA GLY A 129 -14.31 0.14 -2.85
C GLY A 129 -13.00 0.35 -3.60
N ALA A 130 -11.97 0.83 -2.92
CA ALA A 130 -10.65 1.03 -3.51
C ALA A 130 -10.01 -0.31 -3.89
N LEU A 131 -10.09 -1.32 -3.02
CA LEU A 131 -9.56 -2.65 -3.33
C LEU A 131 -10.30 -3.29 -4.50
N GLU A 132 -11.60 -3.10 -4.57
CA GLU A 132 -12.40 -3.57 -5.73
C GLU A 132 -11.97 -2.87 -7.02
N ALA A 133 -11.70 -1.57 -6.96
CA ALA A 133 -11.25 -0.81 -8.13
C ALA A 133 -9.90 -1.35 -8.63
N ILE A 134 -9.00 -1.68 -7.72
CA ILE A 134 -7.72 -2.30 -8.09
C ILE A 134 -7.97 -3.65 -8.75
N LEU A 135 -8.83 -4.48 -8.18
CA LEU A 135 -9.15 -5.80 -8.73
C LEU A 135 -9.73 -5.69 -10.14
N VAL A 136 -10.68 -4.77 -10.34
CA VAL A 136 -11.29 -4.55 -11.65
C VAL A 136 -10.22 -4.10 -12.67
N SER A 137 -9.35 -3.20 -12.28
CA SER A 137 -8.25 -2.74 -13.13
C SER A 137 -7.33 -3.89 -13.54
N LEU A 138 -6.98 -4.76 -12.61
CA LEU A 138 -6.12 -5.91 -12.89
C LEU A 138 -6.82 -6.93 -13.80
N ALA A 139 -8.12 -7.13 -13.62
CA ALA A 139 -8.90 -8.03 -14.49
C ALA A 139 -8.96 -7.49 -15.91
N GLU A 140 -9.12 -6.19 -16.09
CA GLU A 140 -9.14 -5.54 -17.40
C GLU A 140 -7.78 -5.67 -18.11
N GLU A 141 -6.69 -5.47 -17.38
CA GLU A 141 -5.34 -5.61 -17.92
C GLU A 141 -5.04 -7.07 -18.33
N GLY A 142 -5.54 -8.01 -17.56
CA GLY A 142 -5.34 -9.44 -17.82
C GLY A 142 -6.25 -10.01 -18.88
N GLY A 143 -7.30 -9.30 -19.18
CA GLY A 143 -8.28 -9.70 -20.20
C GLY A 143 -7.85 -9.28 -21.56
#